data_6406f2862f680f4d05a14dd13d51d184
#
_entry.id   6406f2862f680f4d05a14dd13d51d184
#
_cell.length_a   1.000
_cell.length_b   1.000
_cell.length_c   1.000
_cell.angle_alpha   90.00
_cell.angle_beta   90.00
_cell.angle_gamma   90.00
#
_symmetry.space_group_name_H-M   'P 1'
#
loop_
_entity.id
_entity.type
_entity.pdbx_description
1 polymer ?
#
loop_
_entity_poly.entity_id
_entity_poly.type
_entity_poly.pdbx_seq_one_letter_code
_entity_poly.pdbx_strand_id
1 'polypeptide(L)'
;MGGFIDNEVVGSPKMALPYSHAAGFMACDRTDLIACADVRTDVMAEFGKLYKIPASRQYTDYRELIDKERPEVLSIATQPEQRAEITIYAATHGVKAIYAEKAMSASLGEAYAMVEALEQNGVFFNLGTNRRWSVAYDQMKALVDSGELGALKNVIIYNNGTLFNTGSHYIDLVMRLNSDHPAVWAQGNLRAKDDIFDGNILREDPVGEGLVYFANGVTGYLLVTPRGGDIEVICENGTLTAYNDGLEWHLRRREPIDPQGRTGLLTAPYPEPPIASSTLALIEDLVHSLDTGEPSRGGPRISLASTELIFALIESHRQGGARIELPVQERNLRLQRNRGPNKPKYSV
;
A
#
# COMPACT_ATOMS: atom_id res chain seq x y z
N MET A 1 -1.89 10.98 -13.94
CA MET A 1 -0.59 11.42 -13.42
C MET A 1 -0.78 11.86 -11.98
N GLY A 2 -0.18 11.14 -11.04
CA GLY A 2 -0.09 11.57 -9.66
C GLY A 2 0.95 12.68 -9.62
N GLY A 3 0.54 13.91 -9.43
CA GLY A 3 1.50 14.94 -9.65
C GLY A 3 1.72 15.80 -8.54
N PHE A 4 2.11 16.16 -7.64
CA PHE A 4 2.28 17.27 -6.72
C PHE A 4 2.76 16.86 -5.32
N ILE A 5 2.78 15.59 -5.07
CA ILE A 5 3.00 15.03 -3.74
C ILE A 5 4.39 15.37 -3.20
N ASP A 6 5.41 15.55 -4.06
CA ASP A 6 6.74 15.97 -3.59
C ASP A 6 6.69 17.30 -2.84
N ASN A 7 5.90 18.26 -3.32
CA ASN A 7 5.72 19.55 -2.64
C ASN A 7 4.99 19.43 -1.29
N GLU A 8 4.11 18.44 -1.15
CA GLU A 8 3.38 18.20 0.11
C GLU A 8 4.26 17.60 1.20
N VAL A 9 5.36 16.92 0.83
CA VAL A 9 6.27 16.27 1.80
C VAL A 9 7.56 17.03 2.03
N VAL A 10 7.79 18.14 1.34
CA VAL A 10 8.96 19.01 1.59
C VAL A 10 8.97 19.44 3.06
N GLY A 11 10.07 19.18 3.74
CA GLY A 11 10.21 19.48 5.16
C GLY A 11 9.49 18.50 6.10
N SER A 12 8.94 17.41 5.58
CA SER A 12 8.37 16.35 6.43
C SER A 12 9.45 15.73 7.32
N PRO A 13 9.21 15.56 8.62
CA PRO A 13 10.17 14.94 9.53
C PRO A 13 10.25 13.40 9.38
N LYS A 14 9.40 12.79 8.56
CA LYS A 14 9.29 11.33 8.42
C LYS A 14 9.25 10.81 6.99
N MET A 15 9.24 11.69 6.00
CA MET A 15 9.18 11.31 4.58
C MET A 15 10.34 11.95 3.84
N ALA A 16 11.06 11.15 3.05
CA ALA A 16 12.12 11.63 2.19
C ALA A 16 11.64 11.76 0.73
N LEU A 17 12.22 12.71 0.03
CA LEU A 17 12.09 12.84 -1.41
C LEU A 17 13.06 11.86 -2.12
N PRO A 18 12.72 11.41 -3.33
CA PRO A 18 11.49 11.67 -4.08
C PRO A 18 10.28 10.90 -3.51
N TYR A 19 9.10 11.48 -3.60
CA TYR A 19 7.88 10.85 -3.10
C TYR A 19 6.86 10.55 -4.19
N SER A 20 6.79 11.39 -5.24
CA SER A 20 5.93 11.11 -6.40
C SER A 20 6.53 10.04 -7.32
N HIS A 21 5.68 9.35 -8.08
CA HIS A 21 6.12 8.33 -9.04
C HIS A 21 7.16 8.89 -10.02
N ALA A 22 6.84 10.00 -10.68
CA ALA A 22 7.72 10.58 -11.70
C ALA A 22 9.08 11.01 -11.13
N ALA A 23 9.09 11.68 -9.96
CA ALA A 23 10.34 12.06 -9.31
C ALA A 23 11.14 10.83 -8.87
N GLY A 24 10.48 9.75 -8.44
CA GLY A 24 11.11 8.49 -8.12
C GLY A 24 11.79 7.85 -9.33
N PHE A 25 11.11 7.77 -10.47
CA PHE A 25 11.71 7.28 -11.71
C PHE A 25 12.87 8.16 -12.21
N MET A 26 12.77 9.48 -12.05
CA MET A 26 13.87 10.39 -12.39
C MET A 26 15.09 10.28 -11.47
N ALA A 27 14.90 9.82 -10.24
CA ALA A 27 15.98 9.64 -9.26
C ALA A 27 16.66 8.27 -9.35
N CYS A 28 16.02 7.29 -9.96
CA CYS A 28 16.61 5.98 -10.19
C CYS A 28 17.52 6.02 -11.43
N ASP A 29 18.82 5.77 -11.25
CA ASP A 29 19.83 5.82 -12.32
C ASP A 29 19.59 4.80 -13.46
N ARG A 30 18.68 3.85 -13.28
CA ARG A 30 18.37 2.78 -14.22
C ARG A 30 17.09 3.03 -15.01
N THR A 31 16.42 4.17 -14.82
CA THR A 31 15.14 4.47 -15.46
C THR A 31 15.12 5.85 -16.12
N ASP A 32 14.44 5.91 -17.27
CA ASP A 32 14.17 7.13 -18.00
C ASP A 32 12.67 7.37 -18.13
N LEU A 33 12.20 8.57 -17.80
CA LEU A 33 10.80 8.97 -17.97
C LEU A 33 10.59 9.47 -19.40
N ILE A 34 10.07 8.59 -20.28
CA ILE A 34 10.05 8.83 -21.72
C ILE A 34 8.72 9.39 -22.25
N ALA A 35 7.59 9.10 -21.62
CA ALA A 35 6.27 9.47 -22.10
C ALA A 35 5.27 9.62 -20.95
N CYS A 36 4.14 10.25 -21.21
CA CYS A 36 3.04 10.33 -20.24
C CYS A 36 1.67 10.28 -20.93
N ALA A 37 0.66 9.83 -20.17
CA ALA A 37 -0.73 9.86 -20.61
C ALA A 37 -1.64 10.41 -19.51
N ASP A 38 -2.57 11.28 -19.87
CA ASP A 38 -3.64 11.75 -18.99
C ASP A 38 -4.85 12.21 -19.83
N VAL A 39 -6.06 11.96 -19.36
CA VAL A 39 -7.29 12.44 -20.02
C VAL A 39 -7.41 13.97 -19.98
N ARG A 40 -6.66 14.62 -19.12
CA ARG A 40 -6.61 16.08 -18.97
C ARG A 40 -5.40 16.64 -19.66
N THR A 41 -5.61 17.26 -20.81
CA THR A 41 -4.54 17.85 -21.64
C THR A 41 -3.82 19.01 -20.94
N ASP A 42 -4.51 19.80 -20.11
CA ASP A 42 -3.92 20.90 -19.33
C ASP A 42 -2.90 20.36 -18.29
N VAL A 43 -3.27 19.33 -17.55
CA VAL A 43 -2.40 18.66 -16.58
C VAL A 43 -1.22 17.97 -17.27
N MET A 44 -1.48 17.31 -18.38
CA MET A 44 -0.47 16.63 -19.17
C MET A 44 0.59 17.60 -19.71
N ALA A 45 0.20 18.77 -20.20
CA ALA A 45 1.11 19.78 -20.67
C ALA A 45 2.00 20.36 -19.55
N GLU A 46 1.43 20.62 -18.36
CA GLU A 46 2.18 21.05 -17.18
C GLU A 46 3.19 19.98 -16.73
N PHE A 47 2.77 18.72 -16.69
CA PHE A 47 3.64 17.58 -16.36
C PHE A 47 4.77 17.42 -17.39
N GLY A 48 4.43 17.49 -18.68
CA GLY A 48 5.42 17.40 -19.76
C GLY A 48 6.47 18.51 -19.69
N LYS A 49 6.05 19.72 -19.34
CA LYS A 49 6.98 20.84 -19.12
C LYS A 49 7.90 20.59 -17.92
N LEU A 50 7.35 20.11 -16.79
CA LEU A 50 8.09 19.85 -15.57
C LEU A 50 9.16 18.75 -15.77
N TYR A 51 8.78 17.65 -16.40
CA TYR A 51 9.63 16.48 -16.60
C TYR A 51 10.29 16.42 -18.00
N LYS A 52 10.20 17.49 -18.77
CA LYS A 52 10.82 17.63 -20.10
C LYS A 52 10.36 16.56 -21.13
N ILE A 53 9.11 16.12 -21.03
CA ILE A 53 8.51 15.18 -21.97
C ILE A 53 7.97 15.98 -23.18
N PRO A 54 8.47 15.72 -24.41
CA PRO A 54 8.02 16.45 -25.58
C PRO A 54 6.54 16.17 -25.89
N ALA A 55 5.86 17.15 -26.51
CA ALA A 55 4.42 17.03 -26.81
C ALA A 55 4.10 15.81 -27.72
N SER A 56 5.05 15.35 -28.54
CA SER A 56 4.90 14.15 -29.36
C SER A 56 4.86 12.83 -28.56
N ARG A 57 5.21 12.86 -27.27
CA ARG A 57 5.16 11.72 -26.34
C ARG A 57 4.18 11.95 -25.18
N GLN A 58 3.20 12.82 -25.38
CA GLN A 58 2.11 13.10 -24.48
C GLN A 58 0.80 12.61 -25.09
N TYR A 59 0.13 11.66 -24.42
CA TYR A 59 -1.00 10.94 -24.97
C TYR A 59 -2.27 11.17 -24.13
N THR A 60 -3.42 11.22 -24.78
CA THR A 60 -4.72 11.25 -24.06
C THR A 60 -5.31 9.87 -23.84
N ASP A 61 -4.79 8.85 -24.53
CA ASP A 61 -5.12 7.45 -24.35
C ASP A 61 -3.86 6.65 -23.95
N TYR A 62 -3.92 5.96 -22.84
CA TYR A 62 -2.83 5.12 -22.34
C TYR A 62 -2.50 3.95 -23.27
N ARG A 63 -3.49 3.45 -24.05
CA ARG A 63 -3.26 2.38 -25.04
C ARG A 63 -2.34 2.85 -26.14
N GLU A 64 -2.58 4.06 -26.65
CA GLU A 64 -1.75 4.68 -27.67
C GLU A 64 -0.31 4.88 -27.16
N LEU A 65 -0.13 5.29 -25.89
CA LEU A 65 1.19 5.38 -25.26
C LEU A 65 1.89 4.01 -25.26
N ILE A 66 1.21 2.98 -24.73
CA ILE A 66 1.80 1.65 -24.60
C ILE A 66 2.18 1.07 -25.96
N ASP A 67 1.30 1.16 -26.96
CA ASP A 67 1.51 0.59 -28.28
C ASP A 67 2.61 1.29 -29.06
N LYS A 68 2.73 2.62 -28.94
CA LYS A 68 3.73 3.41 -29.67
C LYS A 68 5.10 3.44 -29.00
N GLU A 69 5.13 3.69 -27.68
CA GLU A 69 6.36 3.88 -26.94
C GLU A 69 6.97 2.57 -26.44
N ARG A 70 6.14 1.52 -26.25
CA ARG A 70 6.54 0.20 -25.77
C ARG A 70 7.41 0.27 -24.51
N PRO A 71 6.95 0.94 -23.45
CA PRO A 71 7.75 1.11 -22.26
C PRO A 71 8.01 -0.25 -21.58
N GLU A 72 9.21 -0.45 -21.05
CA GLU A 72 9.50 -1.63 -20.25
C GLU A 72 8.79 -1.58 -18.89
N VAL A 73 8.70 -0.37 -18.31
CA VAL A 73 8.06 -0.11 -17.02
C VAL A 73 6.92 0.88 -17.20
N LEU A 74 5.76 0.56 -16.64
CA LEU A 74 4.60 1.46 -16.62
C LEU A 74 4.28 1.89 -15.18
N SER A 75 4.09 3.19 -14.99
CA SER A 75 3.57 3.77 -13.76
C SER A 75 2.09 4.10 -13.90
N ILE A 76 1.23 3.60 -13.01
CA ILE A 76 -0.22 3.78 -13.05
C ILE A 76 -0.69 4.54 -11.81
N ALA A 77 -0.93 5.85 -11.95
CA ALA A 77 -1.35 6.74 -10.87
C ALA A 77 -2.84 7.14 -10.98
N THR A 78 -3.67 6.34 -11.63
CA THR A 78 -5.11 6.56 -11.77
C THR A 78 -5.88 6.19 -10.49
N GLN A 79 -7.18 6.50 -10.47
CA GLN A 79 -8.08 6.01 -9.43
C GLN A 79 -8.28 4.48 -9.55
N PRO A 80 -8.63 3.77 -8.47
CA PRO A 80 -8.79 2.31 -8.49
C PRO A 80 -9.84 1.84 -9.50
N GLU A 81 -10.82 2.67 -9.83
CA GLU A 81 -11.91 2.34 -10.77
C GLU A 81 -11.44 2.12 -12.22
N GLN A 82 -10.27 2.64 -12.61
CA GLN A 82 -9.69 2.47 -13.95
C GLN A 82 -8.43 1.59 -13.97
N ARG A 83 -7.90 1.28 -12.78
CA ARG A 83 -6.55 0.71 -12.66
C ARG A 83 -6.44 -0.71 -13.23
N ALA A 84 -7.48 -1.52 -13.01
CA ALA A 84 -7.49 -2.89 -13.50
C ALA A 84 -7.41 -2.97 -15.02
N GLU A 85 -8.23 -2.18 -15.72
CA GLU A 85 -8.23 -2.13 -17.19
C GLU A 85 -6.84 -1.76 -17.74
N ILE A 86 -6.21 -0.73 -17.17
CA ILE A 86 -4.88 -0.26 -17.60
C ILE A 86 -3.82 -1.32 -17.31
N THR A 87 -3.86 -1.95 -16.14
CA THR A 87 -2.88 -2.98 -15.74
C THR A 87 -2.98 -4.21 -16.65
N ILE A 88 -4.19 -4.69 -16.91
CA ILE A 88 -4.42 -5.86 -17.78
C ILE A 88 -3.98 -5.55 -19.21
N TYR A 89 -4.31 -4.37 -19.73
CA TYR A 89 -3.88 -3.96 -21.06
C TYR A 89 -2.34 -3.91 -21.14
N ALA A 90 -1.68 -3.27 -20.19
CA ALA A 90 -0.22 -3.17 -20.13
C ALA A 90 0.44 -4.55 -20.09
N ALA A 91 -0.06 -5.46 -19.25
CA ALA A 91 0.47 -6.81 -19.11
C ALA A 91 0.37 -7.61 -20.41
N THR A 92 -0.71 -7.43 -21.17
CA THR A 92 -0.92 -8.15 -22.44
C THR A 92 -0.27 -7.47 -23.67
N HIS A 93 0.31 -6.26 -23.51
CA HIS A 93 0.95 -5.49 -24.59
C HIS A 93 2.45 -5.25 -24.38
N GLY A 94 3.11 -6.15 -23.62
CA GLY A 94 4.57 -6.24 -23.58
C GLY A 94 5.26 -5.37 -22.53
N VAL A 95 4.52 -4.71 -21.64
CA VAL A 95 5.10 -4.08 -20.44
C VAL A 95 5.66 -5.17 -19.54
N LYS A 96 6.87 -4.98 -19.01
CA LYS A 96 7.58 -5.99 -18.21
C LYS A 96 7.44 -5.78 -16.70
N ALA A 97 7.24 -4.54 -16.26
CA ALA A 97 7.03 -4.23 -14.85
C ALA A 97 6.04 -3.08 -14.68
N ILE A 98 5.25 -3.11 -13.60
CA ILE A 98 4.23 -2.10 -13.31
C ILE A 98 4.35 -1.62 -11.87
N TYR A 99 4.47 -0.31 -11.69
CA TYR A 99 4.23 0.38 -10.43
C TYR A 99 2.83 0.97 -10.44
N ALA A 100 1.89 0.40 -9.68
CA ALA A 100 0.53 0.91 -9.57
C ALA A 100 0.28 1.59 -8.22
N GLU A 101 -0.43 2.72 -8.25
CA GLU A 101 -0.93 3.34 -7.03
C GLU A 101 -1.93 2.43 -6.29
N LYS A 102 -2.05 2.65 -4.98
CA LYS A 102 -3.04 1.99 -4.12
C LYS A 102 -4.41 2.72 -4.24
N ALA A 103 -5.55 2.10 -3.94
CA ALA A 103 -5.76 0.68 -3.74
C ALA A 103 -5.63 -0.06 -5.08
N MET A 104 -5.36 -1.37 -5.04
CA MET A 104 -5.06 -2.16 -6.24
C MET A 104 -6.15 -2.06 -7.32
N SER A 105 -7.41 -2.18 -6.93
CA SER A 105 -8.58 -2.18 -7.81
C SER A 105 -9.83 -1.68 -7.09
N ALA A 106 -10.92 -1.52 -7.83
CA ALA A 106 -12.23 -1.16 -7.26
C ALA A 106 -13.07 -2.37 -6.82
N SER A 107 -12.75 -3.59 -7.25
CA SER A 107 -13.42 -4.83 -6.82
C SER A 107 -12.44 -5.99 -6.70
N LEU A 108 -12.82 -7.03 -5.97
CA LEU A 108 -12.01 -8.25 -5.91
C LEU A 108 -11.95 -8.97 -7.25
N GLY A 109 -13.03 -8.99 -8.01
CA GLY A 109 -13.02 -9.57 -9.35
C GLY A 109 -11.96 -8.93 -10.25
N GLU A 110 -11.84 -7.61 -10.21
CA GLU A 110 -10.78 -6.88 -10.92
C GLU A 110 -9.38 -7.22 -10.40
N ALA A 111 -9.19 -7.30 -9.07
CA ALA A 111 -7.90 -7.65 -8.49
C ALA A 111 -7.43 -9.05 -8.93
N TYR A 112 -8.33 -10.04 -8.92
CA TYR A 112 -8.02 -11.38 -9.42
C TYR A 112 -7.67 -11.38 -10.91
N ALA A 113 -8.42 -10.65 -11.74
CA ALA A 113 -8.12 -10.52 -13.17
C ALA A 113 -6.76 -9.84 -13.43
N MET A 114 -6.41 -8.84 -12.63
CA MET A 114 -5.08 -8.22 -12.68
C MET A 114 -3.97 -9.23 -12.38
N VAL A 115 -4.10 -10.00 -11.29
CA VAL A 115 -3.10 -11.01 -10.91
C VAL A 115 -2.95 -12.05 -12.00
N GLU A 116 -4.05 -12.56 -12.54
CA GLU A 116 -4.04 -13.53 -13.63
C GLU A 116 -3.29 -12.98 -14.87
N ALA A 117 -3.60 -11.75 -15.30
CA ALA A 117 -2.93 -11.14 -16.44
C ALA A 117 -1.44 -10.91 -16.20
N LEU A 118 -1.05 -10.45 -15.00
CA LEU A 118 0.34 -10.22 -14.62
C LEU A 118 1.13 -11.53 -14.61
N GLU A 119 0.60 -12.58 -14.02
CA GLU A 119 1.26 -13.89 -13.92
C GLU A 119 1.36 -14.59 -15.27
N GLN A 120 0.29 -14.59 -16.07
CA GLN A 120 0.29 -15.21 -17.40
C GLN A 120 1.30 -14.56 -18.36
N ASN A 121 1.61 -13.28 -18.18
CA ASN A 121 2.54 -12.55 -19.02
C ASN A 121 3.93 -12.32 -18.36
N GLY A 122 4.16 -12.84 -17.16
CA GLY A 122 5.43 -12.72 -16.46
C GLY A 122 5.80 -11.28 -16.08
N VAL A 123 4.80 -10.45 -15.76
CA VAL A 123 4.99 -9.02 -15.47
C VAL A 123 5.23 -8.82 -13.98
N PHE A 124 6.34 -8.16 -13.61
CA PHE A 124 6.59 -7.75 -12.25
C PHE A 124 5.64 -6.62 -11.83
N PHE A 125 5.27 -6.60 -10.56
CA PHE A 125 4.29 -5.64 -10.07
C PHE A 125 4.62 -5.20 -8.65
N ASN A 126 4.51 -3.89 -8.39
CA ASN A 126 4.48 -3.34 -7.05
C ASN A 126 3.29 -2.39 -6.89
N LEU A 127 2.59 -2.53 -5.76
CA LEU A 127 1.52 -1.63 -5.37
C LEU A 127 2.09 -0.50 -4.49
N GLY A 128 1.63 0.73 -4.66
CA GLY A 128 2.09 1.93 -3.95
C GLY A 128 1.77 1.98 -2.45
N THR A 129 1.84 0.85 -1.76
CA THR A 129 1.74 0.77 -0.29
C THR A 129 3.10 1.06 0.35
N ASN A 130 3.58 2.28 0.18
CA ASN A 130 4.96 2.72 0.40
C ASN A 130 5.60 2.30 1.73
N ARG A 131 4.81 2.04 2.80
CA ARG A 131 5.37 1.60 4.09
C ARG A 131 6.08 0.25 4.00
N ARG A 132 5.75 -0.59 3.01
CA ARG A 132 6.44 -1.86 2.72
C ARG A 132 7.92 -1.67 2.34
N TRP A 133 8.27 -0.51 1.78
CA TRP A 133 9.65 -0.13 1.39
C TRP A 133 10.24 0.93 2.31
N SER A 134 9.62 1.23 3.44
CA SER A 134 10.14 2.17 4.42
C SER A 134 11.25 1.53 5.24
N VAL A 135 12.43 2.12 5.20
CA VAL A 135 13.61 1.68 5.99
C VAL A 135 13.30 1.64 7.49
N ALA A 136 12.47 2.58 7.97
CA ALA A 136 12.05 2.61 9.37
C ALA A 136 11.22 1.38 9.77
N TYR A 137 10.29 0.97 8.91
CA TYR A 137 9.50 -0.25 9.15
C TYR A 137 10.28 -1.53 8.83
N ASP A 138 11.28 -1.50 7.96
CA ASP A 138 12.23 -2.60 7.79
C ASP A 138 13.06 -2.82 9.07
N GLN A 139 13.46 -1.74 9.76
CA GLN A 139 14.15 -1.85 11.06
C GLN A 139 13.22 -2.44 12.15
N MET A 140 11.95 -2.02 12.21
CA MET A 140 10.95 -2.64 13.10
C MET A 140 10.79 -4.14 12.79
N LYS A 141 10.64 -4.48 11.52
CA LYS A 141 10.53 -5.88 11.08
C LYS A 141 11.78 -6.69 11.44
N ALA A 142 12.97 -6.15 11.21
CA ALA A 142 14.21 -6.82 11.55
C ALA A 142 14.30 -7.16 13.06
N LEU A 143 13.82 -6.28 13.94
CA LEU A 143 13.75 -6.55 15.37
C LEU A 143 12.73 -7.67 15.69
N VAL A 144 11.58 -7.68 15.02
CA VAL A 144 10.59 -8.78 15.18
C VAL A 144 11.19 -10.10 14.70
N ASP A 145 11.81 -10.11 13.52
CA ASP A 145 12.37 -11.32 12.90
C ASP A 145 13.61 -11.86 13.65
N SER A 146 14.34 -11.00 14.37
CA SER A 146 15.49 -11.44 15.18
C SER A 146 15.12 -12.38 16.32
N GLY A 147 13.85 -12.37 16.74
CA GLY A 147 13.37 -13.14 17.89
C GLY A 147 13.79 -12.60 19.26
N GLU A 148 14.51 -11.45 19.33
CA GLU A 148 14.91 -10.82 20.60
C GLU A 148 13.71 -10.50 21.52
N LEU A 149 12.54 -10.20 20.93
CA LEU A 149 11.32 -9.92 21.67
C LEU A 149 10.44 -11.17 21.86
N GLY A 150 10.91 -12.36 21.49
CA GLY A 150 10.10 -13.57 21.42
C GLY A 150 9.14 -13.55 20.23
N ALA A 151 8.23 -14.52 20.16
CA ALA A 151 7.29 -14.65 19.06
C ALA A 151 6.32 -13.47 18.97
N LEU A 152 6.08 -12.98 17.74
CA LEU A 152 5.05 -11.97 17.45
C LEU A 152 3.67 -12.54 17.80
N LYS A 153 2.85 -11.77 18.51
CA LYS A 153 1.48 -12.12 18.88
C LYS A 153 0.45 -11.24 18.19
N ASN A 154 0.69 -9.93 18.20
CA ASN A 154 -0.26 -8.98 17.62
C ASN A 154 0.46 -7.86 16.86
N VAL A 155 -0.21 -7.36 15.85
CA VAL A 155 0.10 -6.06 15.21
C VAL A 155 -1.13 -5.19 15.34
N ILE A 156 -1.01 -4.03 15.96
CA ILE A 156 -2.13 -3.10 16.18
C ILE A 156 -1.87 -1.81 15.40
N ILE A 157 -2.84 -1.43 14.61
CA ILE A 157 -2.86 -0.17 13.87
C ILE A 157 -3.94 0.73 14.46
N TYR A 158 -3.57 1.96 14.78
CA TYR A 158 -4.49 3.03 15.15
C TYR A 158 -4.62 3.98 13.97
N ASN A 159 -5.83 4.11 13.41
CA ASN A 159 -6.07 4.90 12.20
C ASN A 159 -7.46 5.54 12.23
N ASN A 160 -7.63 6.63 11.51
CA ASN A 160 -8.93 7.28 11.29
C ASN A 160 -9.21 7.53 9.80
N GLY A 161 -8.37 7.02 8.92
CA GLY A 161 -8.54 7.13 7.47
C GLY A 161 -9.45 6.04 6.90
N THR A 162 -9.81 6.22 5.64
CA THR A 162 -10.66 5.29 4.90
C THR A 162 -9.90 4.04 4.46
N LEU A 163 -10.61 2.93 4.24
CA LEU A 163 -10.03 1.61 4.00
C LEU A 163 -9.19 1.53 2.71
N PHE A 164 -9.71 2.04 1.59
CA PHE A 164 -8.98 1.99 0.32
C PHE A 164 -7.85 3.01 0.25
N ASN A 165 -8.01 4.17 0.89
CA ASN A 165 -6.96 5.19 0.87
C ASN A 165 -5.87 4.91 1.91
N THR A 166 -6.12 5.15 3.18
CA THR A 166 -5.12 5.04 4.25
C THR A 166 -5.01 3.61 4.78
N GLY A 167 -6.14 2.92 4.92
CA GLY A 167 -6.22 1.55 5.41
C GLY A 167 -5.43 0.55 4.58
N SER A 168 -5.39 0.72 3.25
CA SER A 168 -4.61 -0.13 2.36
C SER A 168 -3.10 -0.16 2.71
N HIS A 169 -2.53 0.97 3.08
CA HIS A 169 -1.13 1.04 3.54
C HIS A 169 -0.91 0.29 4.85
N TYR A 170 -1.84 0.41 5.79
CA TYR A 170 -1.70 -0.21 7.11
C TYR A 170 -1.99 -1.70 7.10
N ILE A 171 -2.97 -2.14 6.31
CA ILE A 171 -3.26 -3.57 6.12
C ILE A 171 -2.05 -4.27 5.50
N ASP A 172 -1.46 -3.67 4.47
CA ASP A 172 -0.24 -4.16 3.85
C ASP A 172 0.94 -4.20 4.84
N LEU A 173 1.08 -3.17 5.69
CA LEU A 173 2.11 -3.13 6.73
C LEU A 173 1.91 -4.22 7.80
N VAL A 174 0.66 -4.51 8.22
CA VAL A 174 0.37 -5.64 9.12
C VAL A 174 0.85 -6.94 8.51
N MET A 175 0.55 -7.19 7.22
CA MET A 175 1.02 -8.38 6.51
C MET A 175 2.56 -8.41 6.46
N ARG A 176 3.20 -7.29 6.08
CA ARG A 176 4.67 -7.18 6.03
C ARG A 176 5.33 -7.50 7.36
N LEU A 177 4.83 -6.91 8.47
CA LEU A 177 5.38 -7.14 9.81
C LEU A 177 5.17 -8.57 10.30
N ASN A 178 4.14 -9.25 9.80
CA ASN A 178 3.87 -10.66 10.04
C ASN A 178 4.46 -11.58 8.94
N SER A 179 5.51 -11.13 8.24
CA SER A 179 6.24 -11.92 7.21
C SER A 179 5.33 -12.48 6.10
N ASP A 180 4.28 -11.74 5.76
CA ASP A 180 3.28 -12.07 4.73
C ASP A 180 2.62 -13.45 4.93
N HIS A 181 2.54 -13.94 6.18
CA HIS A 181 1.80 -15.16 6.49
C HIS A 181 0.33 -15.03 6.03
N PRO A 182 -0.25 -16.11 5.48
CA PRO A 182 -1.62 -16.07 5.00
C PRO A 182 -2.62 -15.71 6.09
N ALA A 183 -3.54 -14.81 5.77
CA ALA A 183 -4.71 -14.56 6.60
C ALA A 183 -5.72 -15.69 6.43
N VAL A 184 -6.39 -16.09 7.50
CA VAL A 184 -7.37 -17.19 7.53
C VAL A 184 -8.79 -16.64 7.54
N TRP A 185 -9.03 -15.61 8.33
CA TRP A 185 -10.32 -14.94 8.41
C TRP A 185 -10.17 -13.49 8.90
N ALA A 186 -11.18 -12.68 8.61
CA ALA A 186 -11.28 -11.32 9.09
C ALA A 186 -12.68 -11.03 9.65
N GLN A 187 -12.76 -10.05 10.56
CA GLN A 187 -14.01 -9.55 11.10
C GLN A 187 -13.91 -8.03 11.25
N GLY A 188 -14.92 -7.30 10.79
CA GLY A 188 -14.86 -5.84 10.79
C GLY A 188 -16.21 -5.16 10.85
N ASN A 189 -16.13 -3.86 11.08
CA ASN A 189 -17.27 -2.96 11.09
C ASN A 189 -16.92 -1.64 10.42
N LEU A 190 -17.86 -1.06 9.69
CA LEU A 190 -17.68 0.24 9.06
C LEU A 190 -18.32 1.33 9.91
N ARG A 191 -17.64 2.46 10.01
CA ARG A 191 -18.18 3.71 10.55
C ARG A 191 -18.72 4.56 9.40
N ALA A 192 -19.74 4.04 8.72
CA ALA A 192 -20.35 4.66 7.56
C ALA A 192 -21.82 4.94 7.80
N LYS A 193 -22.40 5.78 6.96
CA LYS A 193 -23.85 5.94 6.90
C LYS A 193 -24.48 4.72 6.24
N ASP A 194 -25.71 4.38 6.59
CA ASP A 194 -26.41 3.19 6.09
C ASP A 194 -26.61 3.15 4.57
N ASP A 195 -26.53 4.30 3.90
CA ASP A 195 -26.78 4.48 2.47
C ASP A 195 -25.56 4.40 1.55
N ILE A 196 -24.40 3.95 2.06
CA ILE A 196 -23.19 3.83 1.21
C ILE A 196 -23.25 2.67 0.23
N PHE A 197 -24.14 1.70 0.44
CA PHE A 197 -24.33 0.55 -0.43
C PHE A 197 -25.54 0.72 -1.35
N ASP A 198 -25.37 0.36 -2.61
CA ASP A 198 -26.40 0.23 -3.62
C ASP A 198 -26.24 -1.12 -4.32
N GLY A 199 -26.87 -2.15 -3.80
CA GLY A 199 -26.60 -3.53 -4.23
C GLY A 199 -25.13 -3.89 -4.04
N ASN A 200 -24.43 -4.14 -5.13
CA ASN A 200 -23.00 -4.42 -5.15
C ASN A 200 -22.12 -3.18 -5.42
N ILE A 201 -22.69 -1.99 -5.33
CA ILE A 201 -21.93 -0.74 -5.46
C ILE A 201 -21.68 -0.15 -4.08
N LEU A 202 -20.43 0.13 -3.78
CA LEU A 202 -19.97 0.91 -2.65
C LEU A 202 -19.72 2.34 -3.14
N ARG A 203 -20.57 3.29 -2.72
CA ARG A 203 -20.59 4.66 -3.26
C ARG A 203 -19.46 5.55 -2.76
N GLU A 204 -18.85 5.20 -1.63
CA GLU A 204 -17.74 5.94 -1.04
C GLU A 204 -16.72 4.99 -0.40
N ASP A 205 -15.50 5.48 -0.17
CA ASP A 205 -14.46 4.77 0.56
C ASP A 205 -14.72 4.90 2.07
N PRO A 206 -15.10 3.82 2.76
CA PRO A 206 -15.53 3.92 4.16
C PRO A 206 -14.36 3.93 5.13
N VAL A 207 -14.58 4.53 6.29
CA VAL A 207 -13.76 4.29 7.47
C VAL A 207 -14.19 2.96 8.08
N GLY A 208 -13.24 2.08 8.37
CA GLY A 208 -13.51 0.75 8.90
C GLY A 208 -12.48 0.29 9.91
N GLU A 209 -12.94 -0.54 10.86
CA GLU A 209 -12.15 -1.17 11.90
C GLU A 209 -12.38 -2.68 11.93
N GLY A 210 -11.46 -3.42 12.51
CA GLY A 210 -11.62 -4.86 12.63
C GLY A 210 -10.34 -5.59 13.00
N LEU A 211 -10.40 -6.90 12.86
CA LEU A 211 -9.29 -7.78 13.12
C LEU A 211 -9.11 -8.82 12.00
N VAL A 212 -7.88 -9.26 11.86
CA VAL A 212 -7.45 -10.28 10.89
C VAL A 212 -6.69 -11.36 11.67
N TYR A 213 -7.07 -12.60 11.50
CA TYR A 213 -6.39 -13.76 12.07
C TYR A 213 -5.54 -14.46 11.02
N PHE A 214 -4.27 -14.67 11.32
CA PHE A 214 -3.30 -15.29 10.42
C PHE A 214 -3.02 -16.75 10.75
N ALA A 215 -2.58 -17.52 9.76
CA ALA A 215 -2.33 -18.95 9.87
C ALA A 215 -1.26 -19.33 10.92
N ASN A 216 -0.36 -18.40 11.24
CA ASN A 216 0.66 -18.58 12.29
C ASN A 216 0.17 -18.19 13.70
N GLY A 217 -1.12 -17.88 13.88
CA GLY A 217 -1.72 -17.51 15.16
C GLY A 217 -1.59 -16.03 15.55
N VAL A 218 -0.92 -15.22 14.74
CA VAL A 218 -0.86 -13.77 14.94
C VAL A 218 -2.22 -13.14 14.64
N THR A 219 -2.59 -12.09 15.40
CA THR A 219 -3.78 -11.29 15.11
C THR A 219 -3.38 -9.86 14.78
N GLY A 220 -3.83 -9.36 13.63
CA GLY A 220 -3.77 -7.95 13.25
C GLY A 220 -5.03 -7.21 13.67
N TYR A 221 -4.89 -6.01 14.20
CA TYR A 221 -6.02 -5.13 14.58
C TYR A 221 -5.93 -3.81 13.83
N LEU A 222 -7.05 -3.37 13.28
CA LEU A 222 -7.23 -2.05 12.72
C LEU A 222 -8.27 -1.32 13.57
N LEU A 223 -7.83 -0.36 14.37
CA LEU A 223 -8.66 0.39 15.31
C LEU A 223 -8.89 1.82 14.83
N VAL A 224 -10.15 2.21 14.70
CA VAL A 224 -10.51 3.57 14.36
C VAL A 224 -10.53 4.46 15.59
N THR A 225 -9.52 5.32 15.71
CA THR A 225 -9.37 6.25 16.83
C THR A 225 -8.82 7.59 16.36
N PRO A 226 -9.05 8.70 17.08
CA PRO A 226 -8.44 9.99 16.78
C PRO A 226 -6.96 10.08 17.20
N ARG A 227 -6.36 8.99 17.62
CA ARG A 227 -5.00 8.93 18.17
C ARG A 227 -3.90 9.21 17.13
N GLY A 228 -4.21 9.12 15.85
CA GLY A 228 -3.23 9.27 14.77
C GLY A 228 -2.88 7.93 14.11
N GLY A 229 -1.85 7.90 13.28
CA GLY A 229 -1.37 6.71 12.60
C GLY A 229 -0.31 5.99 13.44
N ASP A 230 -0.68 5.37 14.55
CA ASP A 230 0.26 4.62 15.38
C ASP A 230 0.28 3.14 14.99
N ILE A 231 1.43 2.52 15.07
CA ILE A 231 1.65 1.10 14.78
C ILE A 231 2.35 0.46 15.97
N GLU A 232 1.79 -0.62 16.49
CA GLU A 232 2.37 -1.36 17.61
C GLU A 232 2.53 -2.84 17.27
N VAL A 233 3.73 -3.38 17.41
CA VAL A 233 3.99 -4.82 17.40
C VAL A 233 4.11 -5.31 18.84
N ILE A 234 3.39 -6.38 19.17
CA ILE A 234 3.38 -7.01 20.48
C ILE A 234 3.93 -8.42 20.35
N CYS A 235 5.08 -8.64 20.98
CA CYS A 235 5.75 -9.92 21.08
C CYS A 235 5.69 -10.47 22.52
N GLU A 236 6.09 -11.72 22.73
CA GLU A 236 6.07 -12.38 24.05
C GLU A 236 6.84 -11.59 25.12
N ASN A 237 7.98 -11.03 24.74
CA ASN A 237 8.93 -10.42 25.67
C ASN A 237 9.17 -8.93 25.42
N GLY A 238 8.34 -8.28 24.60
CA GLY A 238 8.48 -6.85 24.34
C GLY A 238 7.44 -6.30 23.40
N THR A 239 7.42 -4.97 23.30
CA THR A 239 6.60 -4.23 22.35
C THR A 239 7.45 -3.13 21.69
N LEU A 240 7.20 -2.86 20.42
CA LEU A 240 7.73 -1.69 19.75
C LEU A 240 6.56 -0.90 19.14
N THR A 241 6.46 0.38 19.49
CA THR A 241 5.44 1.28 18.99
C THR A 241 6.07 2.39 18.15
N ALA A 242 5.57 2.58 16.94
CA ALA A 242 5.82 3.74 16.10
C ALA A 242 4.64 4.71 16.24
N TYR A 243 4.85 5.85 16.89
CA TYR A 243 3.83 6.88 17.06
C TYR A 243 3.81 7.82 15.85
N ASN A 244 2.63 8.32 15.52
CA ASN A 244 2.42 9.29 14.45
C ASN A 244 3.08 8.86 13.12
N ASP A 245 2.92 7.56 12.77
CA ASP A 245 3.47 6.97 11.56
C ASP A 245 5.02 7.06 11.49
N GLY A 246 5.67 6.82 12.64
CA GLY A 246 7.12 6.74 12.73
C GLY A 246 7.86 8.02 13.10
N LEU A 247 7.14 9.03 13.66
CA LEU A 247 7.81 10.22 14.24
C LEU A 247 8.54 9.90 15.55
N GLU A 248 8.02 8.97 16.32
CA GLU A 248 8.60 8.55 17.59
C GLU A 248 8.56 7.03 17.69
N TRP A 249 9.56 6.43 18.34
CA TRP A 249 9.72 4.99 18.47
C TRP A 249 9.93 4.61 19.92
N HIS A 250 9.08 3.74 20.48
CA HIS A 250 9.14 3.32 21.87
C HIS A 250 9.25 1.81 21.97
N LEU A 251 10.44 1.33 22.32
CA LEU A 251 10.71 -0.06 22.63
C LEU A 251 10.51 -0.30 24.12
N ARG A 252 9.80 -1.40 24.47
CA ARG A 252 9.70 -1.91 25.82
C ARG A 252 10.10 -3.39 25.82
N ARG A 253 10.91 -3.79 26.79
CA ARG A 253 11.35 -5.17 26.99
C ARG A 253 10.85 -5.72 28.31
N ARG A 254 10.63 -7.02 28.38
CA ARG A 254 10.24 -7.71 29.60
C ARG A 254 11.48 -7.91 30.45
N GLU A 255 11.48 -7.29 31.62
CA GLU A 255 12.60 -7.31 32.57
C GLU A 255 12.09 -7.65 33.99
N PRO A 256 12.94 -8.23 34.87
CA PRO A 256 12.61 -8.38 36.27
C PRO A 256 12.34 -7.01 36.93
N ILE A 257 11.27 -6.95 37.73
CA ILE A 257 10.87 -5.71 38.46
C ILE A 257 11.02 -5.84 39.97
N ASP A 258 11.26 -7.05 40.48
CA ASP A 258 11.47 -7.27 41.89
C ASP A 258 12.33 -8.54 42.16
N PRO A 259 12.82 -8.68 43.42
CA PRO A 259 13.62 -9.84 43.80
C PRO A 259 12.87 -11.18 43.80
N GLN A 260 11.54 -11.17 43.71
CA GLN A 260 10.69 -12.36 43.61
C GLN A 260 10.58 -12.89 42.17
N GLY A 261 11.22 -12.22 41.21
CA GLY A 261 11.24 -12.62 39.78
C GLY A 261 9.99 -12.23 39.00
N ARG A 262 9.15 -11.35 39.53
CA ARG A 262 8.06 -10.76 38.73
C ARG A 262 8.67 -9.91 37.61
N THR A 263 8.03 -9.92 36.45
CA THR A 263 8.51 -9.19 35.27
C THR A 263 7.51 -8.12 34.86
N GLY A 264 8.01 -7.07 34.22
CA GLY A 264 7.23 -5.99 33.59
C GLY A 264 7.84 -5.55 32.29
N LEU A 265 7.08 -4.82 31.49
CA LEU A 265 7.59 -4.18 30.27
C LEU A 265 8.19 -2.82 30.64
N LEU A 266 9.52 -2.72 30.59
CA LEU A 266 10.27 -1.50 30.86
C LEU A 266 10.76 -0.88 29.55
N THR A 267 10.86 0.46 29.54
CA THR A 267 11.41 1.19 28.38
C THR A 267 12.86 0.80 28.14
N ALA A 268 13.16 0.51 26.89
CA ALA A 268 14.51 0.15 26.44
C ALA A 268 14.96 1.09 25.30
N PRO A 269 16.27 1.27 25.10
CA PRO A 269 16.77 2.05 23.96
C PRO A 269 16.37 1.42 22.63
N TYR A 270 15.96 2.27 21.69
CA TYR A 270 15.73 1.90 20.28
C TYR A 270 16.44 2.92 19.41
N PRO A 271 17.27 2.49 18.45
CA PRO A 271 17.97 3.42 17.57
C PRO A 271 16.94 4.10 16.65
N GLU A 272 17.07 5.42 16.52
CA GLU A 272 16.20 6.18 15.61
C GLU A 272 16.36 5.67 14.17
N PRO A 273 15.30 5.25 13.50
CA PRO A 273 15.40 4.75 12.15
C PRO A 273 15.78 5.85 11.15
N PRO A 274 16.56 5.51 10.12
CA PRO A 274 16.89 6.47 9.07
C PRO A 274 15.66 6.83 8.24
N ILE A 275 15.67 8.02 7.65
CA ILE A 275 14.64 8.49 6.73
C ILE A 275 15.16 8.33 5.30
N ALA A 276 14.47 7.57 4.47
CA ALA A 276 14.77 7.35 3.06
C ALA A 276 13.50 7.31 2.21
N SER A 277 13.66 7.54 0.92
CA SER A 277 12.53 7.49 -0.02
C SER A 277 12.04 6.07 -0.23
N SER A 278 10.86 5.77 0.27
CA SER A 278 10.17 4.51 0.02
C SER A 278 9.70 4.37 -1.43
N THR A 279 9.45 5.47 -2.12
CA THR A 279 9.09 5.46 -3.54
C THR A 279 10.28 5.07 -4.41
N LEU A 280 11.46 5.61 -4.13
CA LEU A 280 12.68 5.21 -4.82
C LEU A 280 12.98 3.73 -4.56
N ALA A 281 12.95 3.29 -3.30
CA ALA A 281 13.18 1.90 -2.93
C ALA A 281 12.18 0.92 -3.60
N LEU A 282 10.91 1.33 -3.78
CA LEU A 282 9.91 0.54 -4.51
C LEU A 282 10.27 0.41 -6.00
N ILE A 283 10.77 1.48 -6.63
CA ILE A 283 11.19 1.47 -8.05
C ILE A 283 12.45 0.63 -8.22
N GLU A 284 13.43 0.77 -7.33
CA GLU A 284 14.65 -0.03 -7.34
C GLU A 284 14.36 -1.52 -7.15
N ASP A 285 13.37 -1.88 -6.34
CA ASP A 285 12.89 -3.26 -6.18
C ASP A 285 12.31 -3.82 -7.50
N LEU A 286 11.55 -3.03 -8.27
CA LEU A 286 11.10 -3.44 -9.62
C LEU A 286 12.25 -3.59 -10.61
N VAL A 287 13.22 -2.68 -10.59
CA VAL A 287 14.41 -2.76 -11.42
C VAL A 287 15.23 -4.00 -11.06
N HIS A 288 15.40 -4.29 -9.77
CA HIS A 288 16.06 -5.51 -9.30
C HIS A 288 15.35 -6.77 -9.84
N SER A 289 14.02 -6.80 -9.77
CA SER A 289 13.23 -7.92 -10.31
C SER A 289 13.42 -8.09 -11.83
N LEU A 290 13.48 -6.98 -12.59
CA LEU A 290 13.76 -7.02 -14.02
C LEU A 290 15.16 -7.55 -14.34
N ASP A 291 16.15 -7.20 -13.53
CA ASP A 291 17.56 -7.60 -13.74
C ASP A 291 17.81 -9.07 -13.34
N THR A 292 17.15 -9.56 -12.30
CA THR A 292 17.46 -10.86 -11.68
C THR A 292 16.43 -11.95 -11.97
N GLY A 293 15.19 -11.56 -12.27
CA GLY A 293 14.03 -12.46 -12.34
C GLY A 293 13.47 -12.84 -10.96
N GLU A 294 14.01 -12.29 -9.86
CA GLU A 294 13.49 -12.52 -8.52
C GLU A 294 12.14 -11.82 -8.31
N PRO A 295 11.21 -12.40 -7.54
CA PRO A 295 9.92 -11.77 -7.25
C PRO A 295 10.09 -10.43 -6.53
N SER A 296 9.32 -9.43 -6.94
CA SER A 296 9.29 -8.14 -6.25
C SER A 296 8.65 -8.24 -4.86
N ARG A 297 9.09 -7.38 -3.93
CA ARG A 297 8.69 -7.38 -2.51
C ARG A 297 7.18 -7.21 -2.30
N GLY A 298 6.50 -6.48 -3.16
CA GLY A 298 5.06 -6.20 -3.12
C GLY A 298 4.28 -6.86 -4.26
N GLY A 299 4.72 -8.03 -4.74
CA GLY A 299 4.20 -8.71 -5.92
C GLY A 299 2.69 -8.90 -5.97
N PRO A 300 2.15 -9.34 -7.12
CA PRO A 300 0.71 -9.29 -7.39
C PRO A 300 -0.13 -10.07 -6.38
N ARG A 301 0.35 -11.23 -5.88
CA ARG A 301 -0.37 -12.02 -4.87
C ARG A 301 -0.40 -11.38 -3.49
N ILE A 302 0.68 -10.69 -3.08
CA ILE A 302 0.73 -9.94 -1.83
C ILE A 302 -0.24 -8.76 -1.92
N SER A 303 -0.24 -8.04 -3.04
CA SER A 303 -1.16 -6.92 -3.29
C SER A 303 -2.62 -7.38 -3.33
N LEU A 304 -2.90 -8.56 -3.92
CA LEU A 304 -4.23 -9.18 -3.88
C LEU A 304 -4.65 -9.49 -2.45
N ALA A 305 -3.79 -10.14 -1.66
CA ALA A 305 -4.11 -10.53 -0.29
C ALA A 305 -4.42 -9.31 0.59
N SER A 306 -3.65 -8.21 0.48
CA SER A 306 -3.95 -6.98 1.21
C SER A 306 -5.27 -6.33 0.75
N THR A 307 -5.58 -6.38 -0.55
CA THR A 307 -6.84 -5.89 -1.11
C THR A 307 -8.01 -6.73 -0.63
N GLU A 308 -7.85 -8.05 -0.61
CA GLU A 308 -8.87 -9.00 -0.13
C GLU A 308 -9.25 -8.75 1.33
N LEU A 309 -8.29 -8.38 2.19
CA LEU A 309 -8.58 -8.01 3.56
C LEU A 309 -9.46 -6.77 3.68
N ILE A 310 -9.30 -5.77 2.80
CA ILE A 310 -10.21 -4.61 2.75
C ILE A 310 -11.63 -5.07 2.49
N PHE A 311 -11.82 -5.91 1.47
CA PHE A 311 -13.16 -6.43 1.13
C PHE A 311 -13.72 -7.38 2.19
N ALA A 312 -12.88 -8.16 2.86
CA ALA A 312 -13.30 -9.01 3.98
C ALA A 312 -13.88 -8.19 5.15
N LEU A 313 -13.25 -7.07 5.51
CA LEU A 313 -13.77 -6.17 6.55
C LEU A 313 -15.11 -5.54 6.14
N ILE A 314 -15.25 -5.16 4.86
CA ILE A 314 -16.49 -4.59 4.33
C ILE A 314 -17.60 -5.66 4.32
N GLU A 315 -17.30 -6.86 3.85
CA GLU A 315 -18.26 -7.96 3.78
C GLU A 315 -18.69 -8.43 5.17
N SER A 316 -17.77 -8.44 6.15
CA SER A 316 -18.11 -8.67 7.55
C SER A 316 -19.18 -7.70 8.06
N HIS A 317 -18.98 -6.40 7.79
CA HIS A 317 -19.98 -5.38 8.14
C HIS A 317 -21.34 -5.65 7.46
N ARG A 318 -21.35 -5.96 6.16
CA ARG A 318 -22.58 -6.29 5.40
C ARG A 318 -23.32 -7.48 5.99
N GLN A 319 -22.59 -8.42 6.59
CA GLN A 319 -23.14 -9.60 7.28
C GLN A 319 -23.33 -9.38 8.79
N GLY A 320 -23.48 -8.13 9.26
CA GLY A 320 -23.75 -7.81 10.65
C GLY A 320 -22.57 -8.07 11.61
N GLY A 321 -21.33 -8.01 11.11
CA GLY A 321 -20.12 -8.26 11.88
C GLY A 321 -19.72 -9.73 11.92
N ALA A 322 -20.21 -10.55 11.02
CA ALA A 322 -19.84 -11.95 10.92
C ALA A 322 -18.36 -12.12 10.56
N ARG A 323 -17.75 -13.21 11.02
CA ARG A 323 -16.43 -13.63 10.60
C ARG A 323 -16.47 -14.05 9.12
N ILE A 324 -15.55 -13.52 8.32
CA ILE A 324 -15.40 -13.83 6.90
C ILE A 324 -14.15 -14.69 6.72
N GLU A 325 -14.35 -15.91 6.24
CA GLU A 325 -13.27 -16.81 5.87
C GLU A 325 -12.61 -16.35 4.58
N LEU A 326 -11.30 -16.54 4.47
CA LEU A 326 -10.52 -16.22 3.28
C LEU A 326 -10.21 -17.49 2.47
N PRO A 327 -10.23 -17.42 1.14
CA PRO A 327 -10.51 -16.23 0.31
C PRO A 327 -12.00 -15.82 0.31
N VAL A 328 -12.23 -14.50 0.18
CA VAL A 328 -13.57 -13.92 0.12
C VAL A 328 -14.31 -14.42 -1.12
N GLN A 329 -15.55 -14.92 -0.92
CA GLN A 329 -16.34 -15.49 -2.01
C GLN A 329 -17.04 -14.41 -2.84
N GLU A 330 -17.50 -13.32 -2.19
CA GLU A 330 -18.15 -12.20 -2.89
C GLU A 330 -17.10 -11.33 -3.58
N ARG A 331 -17.10 -11.32 -4.91
CA ARG A 331 -16.12 -10.60 -5.74
C ARG A 331 -16.71 -9.44 -6.53
N ASN A 332 -18.04 -9.30 -6.50
CA ASN A 332 -18.76 -8.33 -7.34
C ASN A 332 -18.96 -6.98 -6.63
N LEU A 333 -18.73 -6.89 -5.32
CA LEU A 333 -18.76 -5.61 -4.63
C LEU A 333 -17.71 -4.68 -5.24
N ARG A 334 -18.15 -3.49 -5.68
CA ARG A 334 -17.31 -2.54 -6.40
C ARG A 334 -17.38 -1.15 -5.79
N LEU A 335 -16.23 -0.58 -5.47
CA LEU A 335 -16.11 0.85 -5.17
C LEU A 335 -16.34 1.66 -6.45
N GLN A 336 -17.37 2.48 -6.45
CA GLN A 336 -17.71 3.36 -7.56
C GLN A 336 -18.04 4.75 -7.04
N ARG A 337 -17.02 5.60 -6.97
CA ARG A 337 -17.17 6.97 -6.49
C ARG A 337 -17.54 7.89 -7.66
N ASN A 338 -18.47 8.79 -7.43
CA ASN A 338 -18.81 9.84 -8.40
C ASN A 338 -17.81 11.01 -8.27
N ARG A 339 -16.56 10.77 -8.64
CA ARG A 339 -15.49 11.79 -8.61
C ARG A 339 -14.96 12.03 -10.01
N GLY A 340 -15.08 13.27 -10.48
CA GLY A 340 -14.34 13.71 -11.66
C GLY A 340 -12.82 13.72 -11.42
N PRO A 341 -12.01 13.80 -12.48
CA PRO A 341 -10.55 13.89 -12.36
C PRO A 341 -10.16 15.12 -11.54
N ASN A 342 -9.39 14.92 -10.48
CA ASN A 342 -8.88 16.00 -9.65
C ASN A 342 -7.85 16.82 -10.42
N LYS A 343 -7.80 18.14 -10.16
CA LYS A 343 -6.71 18.99 -10.66
C LYS A 343 -5.50 18.83 -9.73
N PRO A 344 -4.36 18.31 -10.21
CA PRO A 344 -3.13 18.29 -9.41
C PRO A 344 -2.67 19.71 -9.12
N LYS A 345 -2.08 19.91 -7.95
CA LYS A 345 -1.48 21.18 -7.56
C LYS A 345 0.01 21.12 -7.87
N TYR A 346 0.42 21.53 -9.07
CA TYR A 346 1.84 21.68 -9.42
C TYR A 346 2.43 23.02 -8.98
N SER A 347 1.58 23.96 -8.54
CA SER A 347 2.06 25.27 -8.09
C SER A 347 2.51 25.23 -6.65
N VAL A 348 3.73 25.66 -6.44
CA VAL A 348 4.28 26.12 -5.16
C VAL A 348 3.46 27.31 -4.63
#